data_2c36daf3ed43317221a38d697c1b9ae6
#
_entry.id   2c36daf3ed43317221a38d697c1b9ae6
#
_cell.length_a   1.000
_cell.length_b   1.000
_cell.length_c   1.000
_cell.angle_alpha   90.00
_cell.angle_beta   90.00
_cell.angle_gamma   90.00
#
_symmetry.space_group_name_H-M   'P 1'
#
loop_
_entity.id
_entity.type
_entity.pdbx_description
1 polymer ?
#
loop_
_entity_poly.entity_id
_entity_poly.type
_entity_poly.pdbx_seq_one_letter_code
_entity_poly.pdbx_strand_id
1 'polypeptide(L)'
;MSTNELFVLPKTLQRFHEGPLSVHIDAYASRLLEQGFSRAKACDKIRLIADLSGWLQRKGLGAKDIDPQILRRYLKDCKEYMHPDRGVSSTVQELLDMLCEEGIARKECSPKTTRRYERAEEDFKHYLAQERGLSARTLANYLPFVLQLLAERFGNGPIEFAKLRATDITGFVQRHARDHSPGRNGMVAALRAFLRHLRHRGKIKSDLAACVPTIANWSHVTLPKFLPTGQVEQVLKHCDRRHTTGRRDYAILLLLARLGLRAGEVTALTLDDIDWKEGNLRLRGKGGREAELPLPVDVGEAITGYLRNGRPRCAGRCLFIRERAPRVGLASRAISNLVKRALVRAAVHSPRQGAHLFRHSLATEMLRQGASLSEIGELLRHQHPNTTMIYAKVDLPALRRLAPAWLGGGQ
;
A
#
# COMPACT_ATOMS: atom_id res chain seq x y z
N MET A 1 -25.37 17.60 6.88
CA MET A 1 -26.51 16.65 6.86
C MET A 1 -26.51 15.92 8.20
N SER A 2 -27.61 15.97 8.94
CA SER A 2 -27.72 15.37 10.27
C SER A 2 -28.44 14.01 10.25
N THR A 3 -28.38 13.26 11.35
CA THR A 3 -29.15 12.02 11.53
C THR A 3 -30.67 12.23 11.30
N ASN A 4 -31.17 13.45 11.49
CA ASN A 4 -32.56 13.81 11.23
C ASN A 4 -33.00 13.63 9.75
N GLU A 5 -32.06 13.67 8.82
CA GLU A 5 -32.37 13.41 7.39
C GLU A 5 -32.42 11.92 7.06
N LEU A 6 -31.77 11.09 7.87
CA LEU A 6 -31.68 9.65 7.66
C LEU A 6 -32.81 8.88 8.39
N PHE A 7 -33.27 9.37 9.52
CA PHE A 7 -34.26 8.70 10.37
C PHE A 7 -35.47 9.60 10.64
N VAL A 8 -36.65 9.02 10.60
CA VAL A 8 -37.92 9.73 10.76
C VAL A 8 -38.53 9.51 12.15
N LEU A 9 -38.23 8.41 12.83
CA LEU A 9 -38.86 8.04 14.10
C LEU A 9 -38.21 8.76 15.28
N PRO A 10 -38.95 9.55 16.09
CA PRO A 10 -38.41 10.31 17.23
C PRO A 10 -37.68 9.45 18.25
N LYS A 11 -38.23 8.28 18.60
CA LYS A 11 -37.60 7.34 19.53
C LYS A 11 -36.23 6.84 19.05
N THR A 12 -36.06 6.66 17.75
CA THR A 12 -34.78 6.25 17.18
C THR A 12 -33.74 7.38 17.24
N LEU A 13 -34.17 8.60 16.99
CA LEU A 13 -33.31 9.78 17.11
C LEU A 13 -32.89 10.01 18.55
N GLN A 14 -33.81 9.90 19.51
CA GLN A 14 -33.47 10.03 20.92
C GLN A 14 -32.40 9.03 21.36
N ARG A 15 -32.49 7.76 20.93
CA ARG A 15 -31.49 6.72 21.22
C ARG A 15 -30.10 7.07 20.68
N PHE A 16 -30.00 7.79 19.55
CA PHE A 16 -28.72 8.20 18.96
C PHE A 16 -28.07 9.34 19.74
N HIS A 17 -28.85 10.15 20.44
CA HIS A 17 -28.38 11.23 21.30
C HIS A 17 -28.14 10.79 22.75
N GLU A 18 -28.24 9.48 23.05
CA GLU A 18 -27.92 8.90 24.34
C GLU A 18 -26.51 8.26 24.33
N GLY A 19 -25.79 8.41 25.47
CA GLY A 19 -24.51 7.76 25.69
C GLY A 19 -23.29 8.53 25.13
N PRO A 20 -22.10 8.00 25.36
CA PRO A 20 -20.84 8.71 25.20
C PRO A 20 -20.45 9.04 23.74
N LEU A 21 -21.09 8.42 22.74
CA LEU A 21 -20.84 8.70 21.33
C LEU A 21 -21.85 9.66 20.70
N SER A 22 -22.86 10.13 21.44
CA SER A 22 -23.94 10.97 20.92
C SER A 22 -23.46 12.19 20.13
N VAL A 23 -22.43 12.88 20.63
CA VAL A 23 -21.85 14.08 20.00
C VAL A 23 -21.17 13.76 18.64
N HIS A 24 -20.74 12.51 18.43
CA HIS A 24 -19.98 12.10 17.25
C HIS A 24 -20.86 11.44 16.17
N ILE A 25 -22.09 11.04 16.48
CA ILE A 25 -22.98 10.31 15.57
C ILE A 25 -23.33 11.14 14.34
N ASP A 26 -23.63 12.43 14.50
CA ASP A 26 -23.98 13.32 13.37
C ASP A 26 -22.77 13.55 12.46
N ALA A 27 -21.61 13.77 13.02
CA ALA A 27 -20.35 13.89 12.25
C ALA A 27 -20.06 12.60 11.48
N TYR A 28 -20.26 11.45 12.12
CA TYR A 28 -20.09 10.15 11.47
C TYR A 28 -21.12 9.92 10.34
N ALA A 29 -22.39 10.31 10.55
CA ALA A 29 -23.43 10.23 9.54
C ALA A 29 -23.11 11.08 8.32
N SER A 30 -22.69 12.33 8.50
CA SER A 30 -22.24 13.23 7.42
C SER A 30 -21.07 12.61 6.65
N ARG A 31 -20.08 12.10 7.33
CA ARG A 31 -18.90 11.44 6.73
C ARG A 31 -19.30 10.22 5.89
N LEU A 32 -20.23 9.40 6.33
CA LEU A 32 -20.72 8.24 5.56
C LEU A 32 -21.37 8.67 4.25
N LEU A 33 -22.19 9.71 4.25
CA LEU A 33 -22.87 10.23 3.06
C LEU A 33 -21.86 10.85 2.08
N GLU A 34 -20.90 11.63 2.57
CA GLU A 34 -19.81 12.20 1.78
C GLU A 34 -18.94 11.10 1.13
N GLN A 35 -18.73 10.00 1.84
CA GLN A 35 -18.03 8.82 1.32
C GLN A 35 -18.89 8.01 0.31
N GLY A 36 -20.14 8.39 0.10
CA GLY A 36 -21.03 7.81 -0.89
C GLY A 36 -21.67 6.50 -0.48
N PHE A 37 -21.82 6.25 0.84
CA PHE A 37 -22.66 5.16 1.32
C PHE A 37 -24.13 5.40 0.96
N SER A 38 -24.85 4.34 0.59
CA SER A 38 -26.30 4.42 0.41
C SER A 38 -26.98 4.70 1.76
N ARG A 39 -28.16 5.36 1.71
CA ARG A 39 -28.94 5.67 2.90
C ARG A 39 -29.16 4.44 3.79
N ALA A 40 -29.52 3.30 3.22
CA ALA A 40 -29.72 2.06 3.95
C ALA A 40 -28.44 1.63 4.69
N LYS A 41 -27.29 1.61 3.99
CA LYS A 41 -26.00 1.24 4.60
C LYS A 41 -25.53 2.23 5.66
N ALA A 42 -25.76 3.53 5.45
CA ALA A 42 -25.45 4.54 6.46
C ALA A 42 -26.33 4.33 7.72
N CYS A 43 -27.63 4.08 7.55
CA CYS A 43 -28.53 3.76 8.66
C CYS A 43 -28.07 2.51 9.46
N ASP A 44 -27.66 1.44 8.76
CA ASP A 44 -27.18 0.22 9.43
C ASP A 44 -25.92 0.51 10.26
N LYS A 45 -24.98 1.27 9.71
CA LYS A 45 -23.75 1.66 10.40
C LYS A 45 -24.02 2.56 11.61
N ILE A 46 -24.92 3.55 11.48
CA ILE A 46 -25.30 4.45 12.58
C ILE A 46 -25.97 3.67 13.71
N ARG A 47 -26.89 2.74 13.41
CA ARG A 47 -27.49 1.86 14.44
C ARG A 47 -26.42 1.10 15.21
N LEU A 48 -25.46 0.54 14.53
CA LEU A 48 -24.35 -0.19 15.15
C LEU A 48 -23.51 0.70 16.08
N ILE A 49 -23.26 1.96 15.69
CA ILE A 49 -22.54 2.92 16.54
C ILE A 49 -23.37 3.32 17.77
N ALA A 50 -24.68 3.44 17.63
CA ALA A 50 -25.57 3.67 18.76
C ALA A 50 -25.58 2.46 19.73
N ASP A 51 -25.55 1.24 19.22
CA ASP A 51 -25.42 0.02 20.04
C ASP A 51 -24.07 -0.01 20.77
N LEU A 52 -22.97 0.36 20.12
CA LEU A 52 -21.66 0.54 20.75
C LEU A 52 -21.71 1.61 21.83
N SER A 53 -22.38 2.76 21.59
CA SER A 53 -22.54 3.84 22.57
C SER A 53 -23.25 3.34 23.83
N GLY A 54 -24.35 2.59 23.68
CA GLY A 54 -25.06 1.99 24.79
C GLY A 54 -24.23 0.93 25.53
N TRP A 55 -23.42 0.16 24.83
CA TRP A 55 -22.49 -0.80 25.43
C TRP A 55 -21.41 -0.10 26.26
N LEU A 56 -20.80 0.97 25.72
CA LEU A 56 -19.82 1.79 26.44
C LEU A 56 -20.41 2.39 27.71
N GLN A 57 -21.61 2.96 27.64
CA GLN A 57 -22.32 3.52 28.77
C GLN A 57 -22.54 2.49 29.89
N ARG A 58 -22.98 1.28 29.54
CA ARG A 58 -23.13 0.17 30.51
C ARG A 58 -21.82 -0.27 31.15
N LYS A 59 -20.69 -0.06 30.48
CA LYS A 59 -19.33 -0.36 31.00
C LYS A 59 -18.68 0.83 31.72
N GLY A 60 -19.36 1.99 31.81
CA GLY A 60 -18.80 3.22 32.40
C GLY A 60 -17.66 3.82 31.60
N LEU A 61 -17.61 3.59 30.27
CA LEU A 61 -16.56 4.04 29.38
C LEU A 61 -17.04 5.22 28.53
N GLY A 62 -16.14 6.20 28.31
CA GLY A 62 -16.38 7.35 27.44
C GLY A 62 -15.79 7.18 26.02
N ALA A 63 -16.04 8.17 25.15
CA ALA A 63 -15.46 8.19 23.80
C ALA A 63 -13.91 8.23 23.82
N LYS A 64 -13.31 8.86 24.81
CA LYS A 64 -11.84 8.97 25.00
C LYS A 64 -11.17 7.65 25.39
N ASP A 65 -11.96 6.72 25.92
CA ASP A 65 -11.47 5.40 26.36
C ASP A 65 -11.44 4.40 25.23
N ILE A 66 -12.01 4.75 24.07
CA ILE A 66 -12.08 3.83 22.91
C ILE A 66 -10.68 3.59 22.37
N ASP A 67 -10.30 2.32 22.42
CA ASP A 67 -9.07 1.79 21.86
C ASP A 67 -9.33 0.46 21.13
N PRO A 68 -8.36 -0.07 20.36
CA PRO A 68 -8.53 -1.35 19.68
C PRO A 68 -8.85 -2.55 20.59
N GLN A 69 -8.50 -2.50 21.89
CA GLN A 69 -8.81 -3.59 22.83
C GLN A 69 -10.27 -3.53 23.28
N ILE A 70 -10.77 -2.35 23.58
CA ILE A 70 -12.17 -2.13 23.93
C ILE A 70 -13.06 -2.53 22.76
N LEU A 71 -12.68 -2.15 21.52
CA LEU A 71 -13.42 -2.57 20.35
C LEU A 71 -13.40 -4.08 20.13
N ARG A 72 -12.28 -4.75 20.40
CA ARG A 72 -12.24 -6.23 20.37
C ARG A 72 -13.14 -6.88 21.42
N ARG A 73 -13.23 -6.30 22.62
CA ARG A 73 -14.16 -6.76 23.68
C ARG A 73 -15.60 -6.59 23.22
N TYR A 74 -15.96 -5.42 22.70
CA TYR A 74 -17.27 -5.18 22.12
C TYR A 74 -17.61 -6.20 21.03
N LEU A 75 -16.69 -6.42 20.07
CA LEU A 75 -16.88 -7.39 19.00
C LEU A 75 -17.00 -8.84 19.50
N LYS A 76 -16.39 -9.18 20.63
CA LYS A 76 -16.53 -10.47 21.27
C LYS A 76 -17.91 -10.61 21.93
N ASP A 77 -18.32 -9.61 22.71
CA ASP A 77 -19.62 -9.57 23.36
C ASP A 77 -20.77 -9.58 22.34
N CYS A 78 -20.60 -8.90 21.19
CA CYS A 78 -21.60 -8.90 20.11
C CYS A 78 -21.73 -10.23 19.37
N LYS A 79 -20.67 -11.04 19.30
CA LYS A 79 -20.73 -12.37 18.64
C LYS A 79 -21.68 -13.33 19.33
N GLU A 80 -21.99 -13.15 20.59
CA GLU A 80 -22.95 -13.96 21.32
C GLU A 80 -24.41 -13.64 20.96
N TYR A 81 -24.68 -12.45 20.40
CA TYR A 81 -26.05 -11.95 20.15
C TYR A 81 -26.35 -11.57 18.69
N MET A 82 -25.34 -11.44 17.85
CA MET A 82 -25.50 -11.04 16.45
C MET A 82 -24.73 -11.99 15.53
N HIS A 83 -25.35 -12.38 14.42
CA HIS A 83 -24.63 -13.04 13.33
C HIS A 83 -23.45 -12.16 12.92
N PRO A 84 -22.25 -12.73 12.72
CA PRO A 84 -21.06 -11.98 12.36
C PRO A 84 -21.21 -11.44 10.92
N ASP A 85 -21.99 -10.38 10.77
CA ASP A 85 -22.08 -9.67 9.51
C ASP A 85 -20.73 -9.04 9.24
N ARG A 86 -20.16 -9.29 8.04
CA ARG A 86 -18.82 -8.87 7.62
C ARG A 86 -18.58 -7.35 7.71
N GLY A 87 -19.61 -6.57 8.04
CA GLY A 87 -19.57 -5.11 8.15
C GLY A 87 -19.29 -4.55 9.54
N VAL A 88 -19.51 -5.32 10.62
CA VAL A 88 -19.42 -4.79 12.00
C VAL A 88 -18.01 -4.33 12.32
N SER A 89 -17.02 -5.18 12.09
CA SER A 89 -15.61 -4.87 12.38
C SER A 89 -15.09 -3.68 11.58
N SER A 90 -15.52 -3.54 10.31
CA SER A 90 -15.11 -2.38 9.48
C SER A 90 -15.75 -1.09 9.94
N THR A 91 -17.02 -1.13 10.37
CA THR A 91 -17.75 0.05 10.85
C THR A 91 -17.13 0.60 12.14
N VAL A 92 -16.82 -0.30 13.07
CA VAL A 92 -16.18 0.05 14.33
C VAL A 92 -14.75 0.61 14.09
N GLN A 93 -14.01 0.05 13.13
CA GLN A 93 -12.70 0.56 12.77
C GLN A 93 -12.78 1.94 12.09
N GLU A 94 -13.76 2.16 11.21
CA GLU A 94 -13.99 3.46 10.57
C GLU A 94 -14.32 4.55 11.60
N LEU A 95 -15.11 4.22 12.64
CA LEU A 95 -15.37 5.11 13.75
C LEU A 95 -14.10 5.43 14.54
N LEU A 96 -13.32 4.41 14.89
CA LEU A 96 -12.04 4.59 15.59
C LEU A 96 -11.11 5.50 14.80
N ASP A 97 -10.99 5.28 13.49
CA ASP A 97 -10.15 6.10 12.62
C ASP A 97 -10.63 7.58 12.64
N MET A 98 -11.93 7.83 12.61
CA MET A 98 -12.52 9.17 12.72
C MET A 98 -12.20 9.83 14.07
N LEU A 99 -12.44 9.12 15.18
CA LEU A 99 -12.17 9.64 16.51
C LEU A 99 -10.67 9.90 16.77
N CYS A 100 -9.81 9.12 16.12
CA CYS A 100 -8.36 9.35 16.16
C CYS A 100 -7.95 10.58 15.34
N GLU A 101 -8.57 10.81 14.19
CA GLU A 101 -8.35 12.02 13.36
C GLU A 101 -8.80 13.28 14.10
N GLU A 102 -9.87 13.20 14.90
CA GLU A 102 -10.38 14.29 15.77
C GLU A 102 -9.58 14.42 17.08
N GLY A 103 -8.58 13.57 17.32
CA GLY A 103 -7.76 13.60 18.54
C GLY A 103 -8.47 13.11 19.81
N ILE A 104 -9.63 12.45 19.69
CA ILE A 104 -10.47 11.99 20.80
C ILE A 104 -10.04 10.61 21.28
N ALA A 105 -9.82 9.67 20.38
CA ALA A 105 -9.41 8.32 20.66
C ALA A 105 -7.94 8.07 20.32
N ARG A 106 -7.33 7.03 20.91
CA ARG A 106 -5.95 6.65 20.65
C ARG A 106 -5.88 5.44 19.72
N LYS A 107 -5.10 5.57 18.67
CA LYS A 107 -4.96 4.52 17.62
C LYS A 107 -4.21 3.28 18.10
N GLU A 108 -3.45 3.37 19.16
CA GLU A 108 -2.61 2.28 19.65
C GLU A 108 -2.97 1.92 21.08
N CYS A 109 -3.54 0.75 21.26
CA CYS A 109 -3.36 -0.03 22.46
C CYS A 109 -2.33 -1.12 22.15
N SER A 110 -1.08 -0.80 22.40
CA SER A 110 -0.01 -1.77 22.34
C SER A 110 -0.19 -2.82 23.44
N PRO A 111 -0.05 -4.12 23.17
CA PRO A 111 0.07 -5.13 24.24
C PRO A 111 1.18 -4.70 25.19
N LYS A 112 1.10 -5.09 26.46
CA LYS A 112 2.05 -4.66 27.54
C LYS A 112 3.53 -4.80 27.16
N THR A 113 3.87 -5.70 26.24
CA THR A 113 5.21 -5.90 25.67
C THR A 113 5.65 -4.74 24.77
N THR A 114 4.72 -4.08 24.08
CA THR A 114 5.02 -3.01 23.12
C THR A 114 5.32 -1.67 23.84
N ARG A 115 4.65 -1.36 24.98
CA ARG A 115 4.94 -0.15 25.77
C ARG A 115 6.40 -0.03 26.20
N ARG A 116 7.06 -1.18 26.33
CA ARG A 116 8.44 -1.25 26.79
C ARG A 116 9.44 -0.73 25.77
N TYR A 117 9.18 -1.02 24.48
CA TYR A 117 10.03 -0.62 23.35
C TYR A 117 9.55 0.68 22.70
N GLU A 118 8.44 1.29 23.17
CA GLU A 118 7.82 2.48 22.61
C GLU A 118 8.81 3.63 22.41
N ARG A 119 9.61 3.95 23.43
CA ARG A 119 10.62 5.01 23.30
C ARG A 119 11.64 4.73 22.22
N ALA A 120 12.16 3.51 22.16
CA ALA A 120 13.12 3.12 21.14
C ALA A 120 12.51 3.08 19.74
N GLU A 121 11.24 2.66 19.66
CA GLU A 121 10.46 2.66 18.44
C GLU A 121 10.16 4.06 17.95
N GLU A 122 9.70 4.97 18.83
CA GLU A 122 9.39 6.36 18.51
C GLU A 122 10.64 7.14 18.10
N ASP A 123 11.75 7.02 18.85
CA ASP A 123 13.03 7.62 18.50
C ASP A 123 13.51 7.15 17.11
N PHE A 124 13.38 5.87 16.83
CA PHE A 124 13.77 5.31 15.54
C PHE A 124 12.80 5.69 14.41
N LYS A 125 11.49 5.72 14.66
CA LYS A 125 10.49 6.25 13.71
C LYS A 125 10.81 7.69 13.33
N HIS A 126 11.07 8.53 14.33
CA HIS A 126 11.41 9.94 14.13
C HIS A 126 12.67 10.07 13.25
N TYR A 127 13.73 9.34 13.60
CA TYR A 127 14.97 9.31 12.81
C TYR A 127 14.72 8.91 11.36
N LEU A 128 13.96 7.82 11.13
CA LEU A 128 13.68 7.34 9.78
C LEU A 128 12.83 8.33 8.96
N ALA A 129 11.83 8.96 9.61
CA ALA A 129 10.90 9.88 8.95
C ALA A 129 11.55 11.24 8.69
N GLN A 130 12.14 11.87 9.71
CA GLN A 130 12.59 13.26 9.66
C GLN A 130 14.04 13.37 9.14
N GLU A 131 14.94 12.55 9.65
CA GLU A 131 16.36 12.67 9.28
C GLU A 131 16.71 11.88 8.00
N ARG A 132 15.98 10.79 7.70
CA ARG A 132 16.22 9.95 6.52
C ARG A 132 15.17 10.10 5.43
N GLY A 133 14.08 10.83 5.66
CA GLY A 133 13.02 11.08 4.69
C GLY A 133 12.33 9.81 4.16
N LEU A 134 12.28 8.73 4.97
CA LEU A 134 11.71 7.47 4.52
C LEU A 134 10.17 7.49 4.62
N SER A 135 9.52 6.84 3.64
CA SER A 135 8.05 6.76 3.60
C SER A 135 7.48 5.96 4.76
N ALA A 136 6.24 6.28 5.18
CA ALA A 136 5.49 5.54 6.20
C ALA A 136 5.43 4.02 5.90
N ARG A 137 5.36 3.63 4.63
CA ARG A 137 5.40 2.22 4.23
C ARG A 137 6.74 1.56 4.52
N THR A 138 7.85 2.27 4.35
CA THR A 138 9.19 1.75 4.68
C THR A 138 9.32 1.59 6.18
N LEU A 139 8.83 2.56 6.95
CA LEU A 139 8.80 2.48 8.42
C LEU A 139 8.00 1.25 8.88
N ALA A 140 6.79 1.05 8.35
CA ALA A 140 5.96 -0.10 8.67
C ALA A 140 6.64 -1.46 8.33
N ASN A 141 7.51 -1.49 7.33
CA ASN A 141 8.28 -2.69 6.98
C ASN A 141 9.52 -2.89 7.86
N TYR A 142 10.14 -1.82 8.38
CA TYR A 142 11.39 -1.89 9.16
C TYR A 142 11.15 -2.17 10.63
N LEU A 143 10.16 -1.51 11.23
CA LEU A 143 9.90 -1.57 12.67
C LEU A 143 9.69 -2.98 13.20
N PRO A 144 8.93 -3.88 12.54
CA PRO A 144 8.73 -5.24 13.04
C PRO A 144 10.04 -6.01 13.27
N PHE A 145 11.02 -5.86 12.39
CA PHE A 145 12.31 -6.55 12.53
C PHE A 145 13.13 -5.99 13.71
N VAL A 146 13.08 -4.69 13.92
CA VAL A 146 13.77 -4.05 15.04
C VAL A 146 13.14 -4.46 16.37
N LEU A 147 11.81 -4.39 16.45
CA LEU A 147 11.08 -4.80 17.66
C LEU A 147 11.29 -6.28 17.98
N GLN A 148 11.36 -7.13 16.95
CA GLN A 148 11.64 -8.54 17.11
C GLN A 148 13.07 -8.79 17.65
N LEU A 149 14.09 -8.10 17.11
CA LEU A 149 15.44 -8.15 17.65
C LEU A 149 15.48 -7.75 19.12
N LEU A 150 14.82 -6.63 19.47
CA LEU A 150 14.79 -6.14 20.86
C LEU A 150 14.09 -7.14 21.79
N ALA A 151 12.98 -7.74 21.33
CA ALA A 151 12.24 -8.73 22.09
C ALA A 151 13.05 -10.01 22.32
N GLU A 152 13.77 -10.51 21.30
CA GLU A 152 14.62 -11.70 21.42
C GLU A 152 15.83 -11.45 22.32
N ARG A 153 16.41 -10.24 22.26
CA ARG A 153 17.64 -9.95 23.02
C ARG A 153 17.36 -9.55 24.45
N PHE A 154 16.36 -8.75 24.71
CA PHE A 154 16.10 -8.19 26.04
C PHE A 154 14.90 -8.81 26.75
N GLY A 155 14.02 -9.51 26.03
CA GLY A 155 12.84 -10.16 26.57
C GLY A 155 12.07 -9.27 27.55
N ASN A 156 11.94 -9.70 28.79
CA ASN A 156 11.31 -8.94 29.86
C ASN A 156 12.31 -8.08 30.69
N GLY A 157 13.61 -8.10 30.40
CA GLY A 157 14.66 -7.33 31.07
C GLY A 157 14.80 -5.87 30.64
N PRO A 158 15.59 -5.01 31.30
CA PRO A 158 15.84 -3.63 30.88
C PRO A 158 16.54 -3.57 29.53
N ILE A 159 16.23 -2.51 28.73
CA ILE A 159 16.87 -2.30 27.44
C ILE A 159 18.20 -1.57 27.68
N GLU A 160 19.28 -2.33 27.61
CA GLU A 160 20.64 -1.81 27.73
C GLU A 160 21.36 -1.96 26.38
N PHE A 161 21.20 -0.96 25.50
CA PHE A 161 21.82 -1.01 24.16
C PHE A 161 23.34 -1.21 24.18
N ALA A 162 24.04 -0.72 25.23
CA ALA A 162 25.48 -0.93 25.41
C ALA A 162 25.86 -2.41 25.54
N LYS A 163 24.92 -3.28 25.91
CA LYS A 163 25.12 -4.74 26.00
C LYS A 163 24.87 -5.51 24.71
N LEU A 164 24.46 -4.81 23.62
CA LEU A 164 24.33 -5.44 22.30
C LEU A 164 25.71 -5.84 21.77
N ARG A 165 25.81 -7.08 21.29
CA ARG A 165 27.04 -7.67 20.73
C ARG A 165 26.82 -8.06 19.27
N ALA A 166 27.92 -8.17 18.52
CA ALA A 166 27.92 -8.66 17.15
C ALA A 166 27.26 -10.04 17.02
N THR A 167 27.47 -10.92 18.00
CA THR A 167 26.87 -12.26 18.07
C THR A 167 25.34 -12.23 18.17
N ASP A 168 24.76 -11.25 18.86
CA ASP A 168 23.30 -11.08 18.95
C ASP A 168 22.72 -10.77 17.57
N ILE A 169 23.39 -9.88 16.83
CA ILE A 169 22.95 -9.44 15.50
C ILE A 169 23.11 -10.53 14.45
N THR A 170 24.29 -11.16 14.41
CA THR A 170 24.57 -12.25 13.45
C THR A 170 23.66 -13.46 13.70
N GLY A 171 23.49 -13.85 14.97
CA GLY A 171 22.58 -14.93 15.36
C GLY A 171 21.12 -14.64 14.99
N PHE A 172 20.64 -13.41 15.21
CA PHE A 172 19.31 -13.00 14.79
C PHE A 172 19.13 -13.13 13.27
N VAL A 173 20.07 -12.56 12.49
CA VAL A 173 20.01 -12.64 11.03
C VAL A 173 20.05 -14.09 10.55
N GLN A 174 20.90 -14.94 11.12
CA GLN A 174 21.00 -16.35 10.74
C GLN A 174 19.71 -17.13 11.00
N ARG A 175 19.06 -16.92 12.15
CA ARG A 175 17.77 -17.55 12.46
C ARG A 175 16.68 -17.16 11.48
N HIS A 176 16.55 -15.86 11.19
CA HIS A 176 15.47 -15.33 10.36
C HIS A 176 15.80 -15.31 8.84
N ALA A 177 17.04 -15.56 8.44
CA ALA A 177 17.42 -15.69 7.03
C ALA A 177 17.02 -17.04 6.42
N ARG A 178 16.85 -18.08 7.23
CA ARG A 178 16.48 -19.44 6.77
C ARG A 178 15.06 -19.52 6.24
N ASP A 179 14.14 -18.73 6.78
CA ASP A 179 12.78 -18.62 6.26
C ASP A 179 12.81 -17.87 4.92
N HIS A 180 12.44 -18.53 3.85
CA HIS A 180 12.43 -17.98 2.49
C HIS A 180 11.40 -16.86 2.28
N SER A 181 11.06 -16.10 3.34
CA SER A 181 10.05 -15.05 3.30
C SER A 181 10.49 -13.84 2.46
N PRO A 182 9.59 -13.26 1.68
CA PRO A 182 9.82 -12.03 0.94
C PRO A 182 9.93 -10.86 1.92
N GLY A 183 11.11 -10.46 2.30
CA GLY A 183 11.35 -9.37 3.26
C GLY A 183 12.76 -9.35 3.83
N ARG A 184 13.55 -10.40 3.59
CA ARG A 184 14.91 -10.58 4.13
C ARG A 184 15.84 -9.38 3.88
N ASN A 185 15.80 -8.82 2.67
CA ASN A 185 16.59 -7.64 2.35
C ASN A 185 16.13 -6.41 3.14
N GLY A 186 14.82 -6.32 3.42
CA GLY A 186 14.25 -5.31 4.30
C GLY A 186 14.73 -5.46 5.74
N MET A 187 14.85 -6.68 6.24
CA MET A 187 15.42 -6.97 7.57
C MET A 187 16.86 -6.46 7.70
N VAL A 188 17.75 -6.82 6.77
CA VAL A 188 19.14 -6.35 6.78
C VAL A 188 19.23 -4.84 6.74
N ALA A 189 18.42 -4.20 5.87
CA ALA A 189 18.37 -2.75 5.75
C ALA A 189 17.83 -2.09 7.03
N ALA A 190 16.79 -2.65 7.65
CA ALA A 190 16.23 -2.18 8.90
C ALA A 190 17.22 -2.26 10.05
N LEU A 191 17.88 -3.40 10.21
CA LEU A 191 18.89 -3.61 11.27
C LEU A 191 20.08 -2.66 11.11
N ARG A 192 20.62 -2.53 9.89
CA ARG A 192 21.72 -1.57 9.62
C ARG A 192 21.30 -0.13 9.93
N ALA A 193 20.09 0.26 9.53
CA ALA A 193 19.58 1.59 9.82
C ALA A 193 19.41 1.83 11.32
N PHE A 194 18.87 0.85 12.06
CA PHE A 194 18.70 0.94 13.51
C PHE A 194 20.02 1.02 14.26
N LEU A 195 20.97 0.17 13.93
CA LEU A 195 22.29 0.15 14.58
C LEU A 195 23.09 1.43 14.31
N ARG A 196 22.98 2.00 13.09
CA ARG A 196 23.55 3.32 12.79
C ARG A 196 22.88 4.42 13.60
N HIS A 197 21.56 4.38 13.75
CA HIS A 197 20.81 5.30 14.60
C HIS A 197 21.30 5.23 16.05
N LEU A 198 21.39 4.03 16.64
CA LEU A 198 21.89 3.85 18.00
C LEU A 198 23.33 4.39 18.18
N ARG A 199 24.21 4.17 17.19
CA ARG A 199 25.57 4.71 17.20
C ARG A 199 25.58 6.23 17.13
N HIS A 200 24.79 6.80 16.22
CA HIS A 200 24.65 8.24 16.07
C HIS A 200 24.14 8.92 17.36
N ARG A 201 23.22 8.29 18.05
CA ARG A 201 22.68 8.75 19.37
C ARG A 201 23.62 8.40 20.53
N GLY A 202 24.82 7.84 20.30
CA GLY A 202 25.79 7.47 21.36
C GLY A 202 25.32 6.33 22.27
N LYS A 203 24.27 5.59 21.90
CA LYS A 203 23.74 4.45 22.70
C LYS A 203 24.61 3.21 22.60
N ILE A 204 25.41 3.07 21.55
CA ILE A 204 26.40 2.02 21.32
C ILE A 204 27.72 2.67 20.85
N LYS A 205 28.86 2.10 21.29
CA LYS A 205 30.20 2.61 20.93
C LYS A 205 30.75 1.96 19.66
N SER A 206 30.50 0.66 19.49
CA SER A 206 31.02 -0.14 18.36
C SER A 206 30.10 -0.03 17.12
N ASP A 207 30.69 -0.20 15.93
CA ASP A 207 29.94 -0.23 14.67
C ASP A 207 29.30 -1.62 14.43
N LEU A 208 28.23 -1.88 15.15
CA LEU A 208 27.45 -3.11 14.97
C LEU A 208 26.73 -3.18 13.62
N ALA A 209 26.56 -2.07 12.93
CA ALA A 209 25.93 -2.07 11.59
C ALA A 209 26.81 -2.76 10.54
N ALA A 210 28.13 -2.71 10.70
CA ALA A 210 29.09 -3.45 9.86
C ALA A 210 29.01 -4.96 10.06
N CYS A 211 28.63 -5.42 11.28
CA CYS A 211 28.49 -6.84 11.60
C CYS A 211 27.21 -7.49 11.03
N VAL A 212 26.26 -6.71 10.48
CA VAL A 212 25.02 -7.26 9.89
C VAL A 212 25.39 -8.01 8.62
N PRO A 213 25.21 -9.35 8.55
CA PRO A 213 25.55 -10.12 7.37
C PRO A 213 24.77 -9.66 6.14
N THR A 214 25.41 -9.70 4.98
CA THR A 214 24.72 -9.49 3.71
C THR A 214 24.13 -10.81 3.27
N ILE A 215 22.79 -10.81 3.11
CA ILE A 215 22.10 -11.97 2.56
C ILE A 215 22.20 -11.87 1.04
N ALA A 216 22.69 -12.93 0.39
CA ALA A 216 22.78 -12.99 -1.05
C ALA A 216 21.40 -12.74 -1.69
N ASN A 217 21.34 -11.74 -2.53
CA ASN A 217 20.11 -11.38 -3.25
C ASN A 217 20.14 -11.95 -4.66
N TRP A 218 19.57 -13.13 -4.82
CA TRP A 218 19.45 -13.80 -6.11
C TRP A 218 18.33 -13.23 -7.00
N SER A 219 17.69 -12.13 -6.62
CA SER A 219 16.60 -11.52 -7.40
C SER A 219 17.02 -11.09 -8.81
N HIS A 220 18.30 -10.83 -9.02
CA HIS A 220 18.86 -10.50 -10.33
C HIS A 220 19.28 -11.73 -11.16
N VAL A 221 19.23 -12.95 -10.62
CA VAL A 221 19.59 -14.17 -11.36
C VAL A 221 18.50 -14.58 -12.35
N THR A 222 17.24 -14.30 -12.01
CA THR A 222 16.12 -14.67 -12.89
C THR A 222 15.88 -13.64 -13.98
N LEU A 223 15.52 -14.12 -15.18
CA LEU A 223 15.08 -13.27 -16.28
C LEU A 223 13.82 -12.46 -15.86
N PRO A 224 13.70 -11.20 -16.30
CA PRO A 224 12.47 -10.45 -16.14
C PRO A 224 11.27 -11.24 -16.69
N LYS A 225 10.23 -11.39 -15.88
CA LYS A 225 8.97 -11.99 -16.36
C LYS A 225 8.17 -10.91 -17.07
N PHE A 226 7.86 -11.13 -18.32
CA PHE A 226 7.11 -10.22 -19.19
C PHE A 226 6.06 -10.99 -20.00
N LEU A 227 5.10 -10.26 -20.55
CA LEU A 227 4.13 -10.76 -21.51
C LEU A 227 4.57 -10.35 -22.91
N PRO A 228 4.50 -11.24 -23.92
CA PRO A 228 4.59 -10.84 -25.31
C PRO A 228 3.53 -9.78 -25.66
N THR A 229 3.83 -8.91 -26.63
CA THR A 229 2.92 -7.81 -27.03
C THR A 229 1.53 -8.29 -27.37
N GLY A 230 1.39 -9.41 -28.09
CA GLY A 230 0.09 -10.00 -28.39
C GLY A 230 -0.72 -10.38 -27.16
N GLN A 231 -0.07 -10.84 -26.06
CA GLN A 231 -0.76 -11.15 -24.82
C GLN A 231 -1.16 -9.88 -24.04
N VAL A 232 -0.37 -8.82 -24.12
CA VAL A 232 -0.75 -7.51 -23.55
C VAL A 232 -2.01 -7.00 -24.23
N GLU A 233 -2.06 -7.00 -25.55
CA GLU A 233 -3.24 -6.60 -26.33
C GLU A 233 -4.44 -7.52 -26.06
N GLN A 234 -4.23 -8.82 -25.90
CA GLN A 234 -5.26 -9.76 -25.51
C GLN A 234 -5.89 -9.38 -24.16
N VAL A 235 -5.07 -9.04 -23.16
CA VAL A 235 -5.57 -8.60 -21.83
C VAL A 235 -6.39 -7.32 -21.95
N LEU A 236 -5.94 -6.34 -22.74
CA LEU A 236 -6.65 -5.09 -22.97
C LEU A 236 -7.99 -5.34 -23.69
N LYS A 237 -8.02 -6.20 -24.69
CA LYS A 237 -9.22 -6.56 -25.46
C LYS A 237 -10.31 -7.22 -24.61
N HIS A 238 -9.92 -8.05 -23.63
CA HIS A 238 -10.85 -8.75 -22.73
C HIS A 238 -11.33 -7.91 -21.56
N CYS A 239 -11.04 -6.60 -21.55
CA CYS A 239 -11.58 -5.69 -20.55
C CYS A 239 -12.98 -5.24 -20.94
N ASP A 240 -14.00 -5.64 -20.17
CA ASP A 240 -15.38 -5.28 -20.44
C ASP A 240 -15.66 -3.81 -20.08
N ARG A 241 -15.70 -2.96 -21.10
CA ARG A 241 -15.91 -1.50 -20.97
C ARG A 241 -17.36 -1.08 -20.88
N ARG A 242 -18.32 -2.00 -20.89
CA ARG A 242 -19.76 -1.69 -20.73
C ARG A 242 -20.07 -1.20 -19.32
N HIS A 243 -19.33 -1.69 -18.32
CA HIS A 243 -19.53 -1.36 -16.91
C HIS A 243 -18.56 -0.27 -16.44
N THR A 244 -18.96 0.46 -15.40
CA THR A 244 -18.18 1.55 -14.76
C THR A 244 -16.79 1.08 -14.30
N THR A 245 -16.76 -0.06 -13.61
CA THR A 245 -15.48 -0.70 -13.16
C THR A 245 -14.61 -1.10 -14.33
N GLY A 246 -15.20 -1.61 -15.42
CA GLY A 246 -14.47 -2.03 -16.60
C GLY A 246 -13.81 -0.87 -17.33
N ARG A 247 -14.50 0.28 -17.48
CA ARG A 247 -13.89 1.51 -18.03
C ARG A 247 -12.70 1.99 -17.20
N ARG A 248 -12.86 2.01 -15.87
CA ARG A 248 -11.75 2.32 -14.95
C ARG A 248 -10.59 1.36 -15.11
N ASP A 249 -10.87 0.07 -15.06
CA ASP A 249 -9.86 -0.99 -15.11
C ASP A 249 -9.10 -0.97 -16.46
N TYR A 250 -9.80 -0.66 -17.56
CA TYR A 250 -9.21 -0.49 -18.88
C TYR A 250 -8.25 0.70 -18.94
N ALA A 251 -8.66 1.87 -18.44
CA ALA A 251 -7.80 3.05 -18.39
C ALA A 251 -6.54 2.79 -17.54
N ILE A 252 -6.68 2.10 -16.41
CA ILE A 252 -5.54 1.71 -15.57
C ILE A 252 -4.60 0.74 -16.31
N LEU A 253 -5.14 -0.27 -17.01
CA LEU A 253 -4.34 -1.24 -17.77
C LEU A 253 -3.57 -0.55 -18.90
N LEU A 254 -4.17 0.41 -19.60
CA LEU A 254 -3.50 1.21 -20.62
C LEU A 254 -2.34 2.03 -20.04
N LEU A 255 -2.55 2.73 -18.91
CA LEU A 255 -1.48 3.45 -18.22
C LEU A 255 -0.29 2.53 -17.86
N LEU A 256 -0.60 1.29 -17.40
CA LEU A 256 0.44 0.30 -17.10
C LEU A 256 1.14 -0.20 -18.36
N ALA A 257 0.41 -0.43 -19.45
CA ALA A 257 0.92 -1.02 -20.69
C ALA A 257 1.67 0.00 -21.56
N ARG A 258 1.15 1.22 -21.74
CA ARG A 258 1.71 2.25 -22.63
C ARG A 258 2.78 3.09 -21.98
N LEU A 259 2.62 3.43 -20.70
CA LEU A 259 3.52 4.32 -19.96
C LEU A 259 4.35 3.60 -18.90
N GLY A 260 4.15 2.31 -18.71
CA GLY A 260 4.89 1.51 -17.73
C GLY A 260 4.79 2.02 -16.29
N LEU A 261 3.66 2.66 -15.89
CA LEU A 261 3.52 3.26 -14.57
C LEU A 261 3.62 2.21 -13.46
N ARG A 262 4.14 2.64 -12.32
CA ARG A 262 4.09 1.82 -11.10
C ARG A 262 2.68 1.87 -10.49
N ALA A 263 2.27 0.81 -9.80
CA ALA A 263 0.97 0.80 -9.12
C ALA A 263 0.77 2.00 -8.18
N GLY A 264 1.85 2.43 -7.49
CA GLY A 264 1.80 3.61 -6.63
C GLY A 264 1.62 4.92 -7.39
N GLU A 265 2.23 5.06 -8.57
CA GLU A 265 2.07 6.22 -9.43
C GLU A 265 0.61 6.30 -9.92
N VAL A 266 0.05 5.21 -10.41
CA VAL A 266 -1.37 5.15 -10.84
C VAL A 266 -2.35 5.53 -9.72
N THR A 267 -2.10 5.07 -8.49
CA THR A 267 -2.99 5.39 -7.36
C THR A 267 -2.82 6.79 -6.81
N ALA A 268 -1.69 7.43 -7.07
CA ALA A 268 -1.43 8.81 -6.66
C ALA A 268 -1.98 9.85 -7.64
N LEU A 269 -2.36 9.45 -8.86
CA LEU A 269 -2.90 10.36 -9.86
C LEU A 269 -4.17 11.06 -9.37
N THR A 270 -4.22 12.35 -9.60
CA THR A 270 -5.36 13.21 -9.36
C THR A 270 -5.92 13.76 -10.68
N LEU A 271 -7.08 14.40 -10.63
CA LEU A 271 -7.66 15.07 -11.78
C LEU A 271 -6.79 16.24 -12.29
N ASP A 272 -5.97 16.83 -11.40
CA ASP A 272 -5.11 17.98 -11.68
C ASP A 272 -3.78 17.57 -12.33
N ASP A 273 -3.47 16.28 -12.35
CA ASP A 273 -2.22 15.77 -12.91
C ASP A 273 -2.31 15.54 -14.43
N ILE A 274 -3.48 15.77 -15.05
CA ILE A 274 -3.68 15.64 -16.49
C ILE A 274 -3.82 17.02 -17.10
N ASP A 275 -2.86 17.40 -17.94
CA ASP A 275 -2.96 18.56 -18.79
C ASP A 275 -3.60 18.17 -20.12
N TRP A 276 -4.91 18.41 -20.22
CA TRP A 276 -5.68 18.08 -21.42
C TRP A 276 -5.34 18.97 -22.63
N LYS A 277 -4.82 20.18 -22.37
CA LYS A 277 -4.50 21.14 -23.41
C LYS A 277 -3.20 20.77 -24.10
N GLU A 278 -2.16 20.51 -23.29
CA GLU A 278 -0.83 20.16 -23.79
C GLU A 278 -0.69 18.62 -24.01
N GLY A 279 -1.66 17.81 -23.61
CA GLY A 279 -1.63 16.36 -23.76
C GLY A 279 -0.56 15.69 -22.89
N ASN A 280 -0.35 16.20 -21.68
CA ASN A 280 0.68 15.72 -20.76
C ASN A 280 0.10 15.13 -19.47
N LEU A 281 0.83 14.19 -18.90
CA LEU A 281 0.52 13.55 -17.61
C LEU A 281 1.64 13.84 -16.62
N ARG A 282 1.32 14.53 -15.53
CA ARG A 282 2.21 14.82 -14.41
C ARG A 282 2.24 13.65 -13.43
N LEU A 283 3.44 13.19 -13.07
CA LEU A 283 3.65 12.06 -12.18
C LEU A 283 4.48 12.47 -10.97
N ARG A 284 4.02 12.10 -9.78
CA ARG A 284 4.78 12.29 -8.54
C ARG A 284 5.47 10.98 -8.18
N GLY A 285 6.79 10.99 -8.30
CA GLY A 285 7.64 9.83 -8.00
C GLY A 285 8.00 9.72 -6.52
N LYS A 286 8.72 8.66 -6.17
CA LYS A 286 9.27 8.46 -4.82
C LYS A 286 10.24 9.60 -4.47
N GLY A 287 10.05 10.22 -3.30
CA GLY A 287 10.89 11.33 -2.83
C GLY A 287 10.47 12.70 -3.38
N GLY A 288 9.21 12.87 -3.79
CA GLY A 288 8.66 14.17 -4.22
C GLY A 288 9.12 14.62 -5.61
N ARG A 289 9.81 13.78 -6.37
CA ARG A 289 10.23 14.11 -7.74
C ARG A 289 9.04 14.12 -8.67
N GLU A 290 8.91 15.16 -9.45
CA GLU A 290 7.91 15.26 -10.50
C GLU A 290 8.52 14.84 -11.84
N ALA A 291 7.73 14.20 -12.67
CA ALA A 291 8.05 13.84 -14.03
C ALA A 291 6.82 14.08 -14.89
N GLU A 292 7.04 14.55 -16.10
CA GLU A 292 5.98 14.76 -17.07
C GLU A 292 6.16 13.76 -18.22
N LEU A 293 5.05 13.16 -18.66
CA LEU A 293 5.03 12.24 -19.78
C LEU A 293 3.96 12.68 -20.77
N PRO A 294 4.21 12.53 -22.08
CA PRO A 294 3.16 12.70 -23.06
C PRO A 294 2.04 11.68 -22.81
N LEU A 295 0.81 12.11 -22.93
CA LEU A 295 -0.38 11.28 -22.76
C LEU A 295 -0.78 10.70 -24.13
N PRO A 296 -0.58 9.39 -24.37
CA PRO A 296 -1.02 8.76 -25.61
C PRO A 296 -2.52 8.90 -25.82
N VAL A 297 -2.95 9.05 -27.07
CA VAL A 297 -4.35 9.31 -27.44
C VAL A 297 -5.28 8.23 -26.89
N ASP A 298 -4.92 6.94 -27.03
CA ASP A 298 -5.70 5.79 -26.54
C ASP A 298 -5.86 5.82 -25.00
N VAL A 299 -4.83 6.27 -24.28
CA VAL A 299 -4.86 6.43 -22.81
C VAL A 299 -5.77 7.61 -22.43
N GLY A 300 -5.65 8.74 -23.13
CA GLY A 300 -6.48 9.93 -22.91
C GLY A 300 -7.97 9.65 -23.16
N GLU A 301 -8.28 8.96 -24.24
CA GLU A 301 -9.66 8.54 -24.55
C GLU A 301 -10.23 7.58 -23.48
N ALA A 302 -9.43 6.61 -23.04
CA ALA A 302 -9.88 5.70 -21.99
C ALA A 302 -10.13 6.39 -20.65
N ILE A 303 -9.27 7.34 -20.27
CA ILE A 303 -9.47 8.16 -19.06
C ILE A 303 -10.73 9.01 -19.22
N THR A 304 -10.90 9.69 -20.35
CA THR A 304 -12.11 10.49 -20.64
C THR A 304 -13.38 9.64 -20.58
N GLY A 305 -13.35 8.44 -21.17
CA GLY A 305 -14.46 7.49 -21.13
C GLY A 305 -14.81 7.07 -19.70
N TYR A 306 -13.80 6.86 -18.83
CA TYR A 306 -14.01 6.60 -17.42
C TYR A 306 -14.56 7.82 -16.68
N LEU A 307 -14.01 9.02 -16.90
CA LEU A 307 -14.45 10.25 -16.21
C LEU A 307 -15.91 10.59 -16.53
N ARG A 308 -16.30 10.48 -17.81
CA ARG A 308 -17.68 10.81 -18.26
C ARG A 308 -18.70 9.77 -17.82
N ASN A 309 -18.38 8.48 -17.93
CA ASN A 309 -19.38 7.41 -17.85
C ASN A 309 -19.04 6.32 -16.82
N GLY A 310 -18.02 6.51 -15.98
CA GLY A 310 -17.56 5.47 -15.06
C GLY A 310 -17.16 5.97 -13.67
N ARG A 311 -16.65 7.19 -13.55
CA ARG A 311 -16.19 7.68 -12.26
C ARG A 311 -17.37 8.08 -11.37
N PRO A 312 -17.54 7.44 -10.18
CA PRO A 312 -18.55 7.83 -9.23
C PRO A 312 -18.39 9.30 -8.77
N ARG A 313 -19.49 10.00 -8.53
CA ARG A 313 -19.44 11.34 -7.93
C ARG A 313 -18.90 11.28 -6.51
N CYS A 314 -17.86 12.04 -6.22
CA CYS A 314 -17.27 12.20 -4.88
C CYS A 314 -16.50 13.53 -4.81
N ALA A 315 -16.29 14.04 -3.61
CA ALA A 315 -15.51 15.26 -3.38
C ALA A 315 -14.00 15.06 -3.61
N GLY A 316 -13.50 13.81 -3.51
CA GLY A 316 -12.09 13.49 -3.66
C GLY A 316 -11.56 13.72 -5.07
N ARG A 317 -10.35 14.26 -5.17
CA ARG A 317 -9.71 14.57 -6.47
C ARG A 317 -8.87 13.42 -7.05
N CYS A 318 -8.77 12.25 -6.36
CA CYS A 318 -8.10 11.09 -6.94
C CYS A 318 -8.73 10.71 -8.29
N LEU A 319 -7.89 10.44 -9.29
CA LEU A 319 -8.35 10.07 -10.64
C LEU A 319 -9.14 8.76 -10.58
N PHE A 320 -8.55 7.71 -10.02
CA PHE A 320 -9.16 6.39 -9.92
C PHE A 320 -9.65 6.11 -8.51
N ILE A 321 -10.96 5.91 -8.38
CA ILE A 321 -11.63 5.69 -7.10
C ILE A 321 -12.34 4.34 -7.05
N ARG A 322 -12.69 3.93 -5.84
CA ARG A 322 -13.49 2.73 -5.59
C ARG A 322 -14.92 3.00 -6.05
N GLU A 323 -15.51 2.02 -6.71
CA GLU A 323 -16.92 2.10 -7.13
C GLU A 323 -17.87 2.02 -5.93
N ARG A 324 -17.57 1.10 -5.01
CA ARG A 324 -18.33 0.93 -3.77
C ARG A 324 -17.76 1.82 -2.68
N ALA A 325 -18.65 2.35 -1.86
CA ALA A 325 -18.26 3.12 -0.68
C ALA A 325 -17.33 2.33 0.27
N PRO A 326 -16.41 3.00 0.92
CA PRO A 326 -16.11 4.43 0.81
C PRO A 326 -15.49 4.78 -0.55
N ARG A 327 -16.00 5.85 -1.20
CA ARG A 327 -15.52 6.30 -2.52
C ARG A 327 -14.23 7.09 -2.40
N VAL A 328 -13.18 6.39 -2.09
CA VAL A 328 -11.82 6.90 -1.92
C VAL A 328 -10.90 6.39 -3.03
N GLY A 329 -9.71 6.96 -3.15
CA GLY A 329 -8.69 6.51 -4.09
C GLY A 329 -8.35 5.02 -3.94
N LEU A 330 -7.92 4.40 -5.02
CA LEU A 330 -7.50 3.00 -5.03
C LEU A 330 -6.16 2.84 -4.30
N ALA A 331 -6.02 1.78 -3.53
CA ALA A 331 -4.72 1.38 -2.99
C ALA A 331 -3.90 0.59 -4.03
N SER A 332 -2.56 0.63 -3.96
CA SER A 332 -1.67 -0.10 -4.88
C SER A 332 -1.94 -1.61 -4.95
N ARG A 333 -2.43 -2.20 -3.84
CA ARG A 333 -2.86 -3.61 -3.82
C ARG A 333 -4.07 -3.86 -4.70
N ALA A 334 -4.98 -2.88 -4.81
CA ALA A 334 -6.15 -2.99 -5.68
C ALA A 334 -5.74 -3.05 -7.16
N ILE A 335 -4.70 -2.29 -7.56
CA ILE A 335 -4.13 -2.35 -8.91
C ILE A 335 -3.56 -3.75 -9.20
N SER A 336 -2.81 -4.33 -8.26
CA SER A 336 -2.26 -5.69 -8.44
C SER A 336 -3.38 -6.73 -8.58
N ASN A 337 -4.44 -6.63 -7.78
CA ASN A 337 -5.61 -7.52 -7.87
C ASN A 337 -6.38 -7.31 -9.19
N LEU A 338 -6.45 -6.07 -9.69
CA LEU A 338 -7.03 -5.74 -10.98
C LEU A 338 -6.28 -6.47 -12.12
N VAL A 339 -4.96 -6.33 -12.14
CA VAL A 339 -4.10 -7.01 -13.12
C VAL A 339 -4.31 -8.53 -13.07
N LYS A 340 -4.30 -9.12 -11.87
CA LYS A 340 -4.57 -10.55 -11.69
C LYS A 340 -5.90 -10.97 -12.33
N ARG A 341 -6.98 -10.25 -12.04
CA ARG A 341 -8.30 -10.53 -12.63
C ARG A 341 -8.33 -10.35 -14.14
N ALA A 342 -7.62 -9.35 -14.67
CA ALA A 342 -7.55 -9.11 -16.10
C ALA A 342 -6.82 -10.25 -16.83
N LEU A 343 -5.72 -10.77 -16.28
CA LEU A 343 -5.00 -11.93 -16.81
C LEU A 343 -5.90 -13.17 -16.82
N VAL A 344 -6.63 -13.44 -15.74
CA VAL A 344 -7.56 -14.58 -15.66
C VAL A 344 -8.67 -14.46 -16.73
N ARG A 345 -9.28 -13.28 -16.87
CA ARG A 345 -10.33 -13.05 -17.89
C ARG A 345 -9.84 -13.27 -19.32
N ALA A 346 -8.60 -12.89 -19.57
CA ALA A 346 -7.97 -13.06 -20.89
C ALA A 346 -7.37 -14.45 -21.11
N ALA A 347 -7.50 -15.37 -20.14
CA ALA A 347 -6.84 -16.69 -20.18
C ALA A 347 -5.32 -16.61 -20.41
N VAL A 348 -4.67 -15.56 -19.90
CA VAL A 348 -3.23 -15.35 -20.00
C VAL A 348 -2.55 -15.83 -18.73
N HIS A 349 -1.69 -16.83 -18.85
CA HIS A 349 -0.93 -17.38 -17.74
C HIS A 349 0.39 -16.64 -17.55
N SER A 350 0.66 -16.16 -16.33
CA SER A 350 1.94 -15.57 -15.96
C SER A 350 2.31 -15.93 -14.53
N PRO A 351 3.59 -16.26 -14.26
CA PRO A 351 4.07 -16.55 -12.90
C PRO A 351 4.09 -15.30 -12.00
N ARG A 352 3.98 -14.10 -12.59
CA ARG A 352 3.81 -12.83 -11.87
C ARG A 352 2.53 -12.16 -12.31
N GLN A 353 1.76 -11.63 -11.35
CA GLN A 353 0.40 -11.12 -11.56
C GLN A 353 0.22 -9.73 -10.95
N GLY A 354 1.12 -8.80 -11.21
CA GLY A 354 1.08 -7.44 -10.68
C GLY A 354 1.42 -6.38 -11.73
N ALA A 355 1.27 -5.11 -11.38
CA ALA A 355 1.53 -3.97 -12.26
C ALA A 355 2.93 -3.99 -12.90
N HIS A 356 3.94 -4.49 -12.19
CA HIS A 356 5.30 -4.61 -12.73
C HIS A 356 5.41 -5.52 -13.94
N LEU A 357 4.47 -6.44 -14.14
CA LEU A 357 4.44 -7.31 -15.32
C LEU A 357 4.34 -6.50 -16.62
N PHE A 358 3.38 -5.55 -16.68
CA PHE A 358 3.22 -4.65 -17.83
C PHE A 358 4.43 -3.77 -18.06
N ARG A 359 5.01 -3.24 -16.98
CA ARG A 359 6.22 -2.44 -17.05
C ARG A 359 7.42 -3.22 -17.63
N HIS A 360 7.59 -4.48 -17.22
CA HIS A 360 8.60 -5.36 -17.79
C HIS A 360 8.30 -5.70 -19.25
N SER A 361 7.02 -5.88 -19.59
CA SER A 361 6.61 -6.14 -20.98
C SER A 361 6.94 -4.95 -21.89
N LEU A 362 6.60 -3.73 -21.47
CA LEU A 362 6.92 -2.51 -22.21
C LEU A 362 8.44 -2.36 -22.41
N ALA A 363 9.23 -2.49 -21.34
CA ALA A 363 10.68 -2.38 -21.43
C ALA A 363 11.31 -3.43 -22.36
N THR A 364 10.82 -4.66 -22.30
CA THR A 364 11.33 -5.75 -23.17
C THR A 364 10.94 -5.53 -24.63
N GLU A 365 9.74 -4.99 -24.87
CA GLU A 365 9.29 -4.67 -26.22
C GLU A 365 10.08 -3.51 -26.82
N MET A 366 10.29 -2.42 -26.06
CA MET A 366 11.15 -1.31 -26.49
C MET A 366 12.57 -1.80 -26.86
N LEU A 367 13.14 -2.68 -26.03
CA LEU A 367 14.46 -3.25 -26.30
C LEU A 367 14.48 -4.05 -27.59
N ARG A 368 13.42 -4.84 -27.88
CA ARG A 368 13.27 -5.60 -29.12
C ARG A 368 13.13 -4.70 -30.35
N GLN A 369 12.54 -3.51 -30.15
CA GLN A 369 12.41 -2.49 -31.19
C GLN A 369 13.69 -1.65 -31.37
N GLY A 370 14.76 -1.97 -30.62
CA GLY A 370 16.07 -1.33 -30.76
C GLY A 370 16.31 -0.15 -29.83
N ALA A 371 15.40 0.14 -28.89
CA ALA A 371 15.65 1.19 -27.92
C ALA A 371 16.83 0.82 -26.99
N SER A 372 17.65 1.81 -26.68
CA SER A 372 18.76 1.67 -25.77
C SER A 372 18.29 1.51 -24.31
N LEU A 373 19.12 0.92 -23.46
CA LEU A 373 18.85 0.82 -22.04
C LEU A 373 18.68 2.18 -21.36
N SER A 374 19.34 3.24 -21.89
CA SER A 374 19.17 4.61 -21.40
C SER A 374 17.77 5.13 -21.66
N GLU A 375 17.29 5.06 -22.91
CA GLU A 375 15.93 5.48 -23.30
C GLU A 375 14.85 4.73 -22.52
N ILE A 376 15.03 3.42 -22.33
CA ILE A 376 14.15 2.61 -21.50
C ILE A 376 14.19 3.09 -20.03
N GLY A 377 15.38 3.42 -19.53
CA GLY A 377 15.56 3.95 -18.17
C GLY A 377 14.86 5.29 -17.96
N GLU A 378 14.93 6.18 -18.94
CA GLU A 378 14.27 7.49 -18.95
C GLU A 378 12.75 7.36 -18.98
N LEU A 379 12.21 6.63 -19.94
CA LEU A 379 10.75 6.40 -20.02
C LEU A 379 10.21 5.78 -18.73
N LEU A 380 10.93 4.80 -18.21
CA LEU A 380 10.54 4.13 -16.97
C LEU A 380 10.89 4.93 -15.71
N ARG A 381 11.59 6.04 -15.82
CA ARG A 381 12.00 6.89 -14.68
C ARG A 381 12.76 6.10 -13.63
N HIS A 382 13.79 5.34 -14.08
CA HIS A 382 14.67 4.61 -13.18
C HIS A 382 15.68 5.56 -12.55
N GLN A 383 15.79 5.54 -11.22
CA GLN A 383 16.74 6.39 -10.48
C GLN A 383 18.19 5.90 -10.60
N HIS A 384 18.36 4.62 -10.87
CA HIS A 384 19.68 4.00 -10.99
C HIS A 384 19.76 3.17 -12.27
N PRO A 385 20.82 3.33 -13.06
CA PRO A 385 21.03 2.56 -14.29
C PRO A 385 20.96 1.05 -14.06
N ASN A 386 21.46 0.57 -12.92
CA ASN A 386 21.39 -0.84 -12.53
C ASN A 386 19.98 -1.41 -12.51
N THR A 387 18.95 -0.58 -12.34
CA THR A 387 17.55 -1.04 -12.39
C THR A 387 17.13 -1.41 -13.82
N THR A 388 17.70 -0.74 -14.83
CA THR A 388 17.43 -1.00 -16.24
C THR A 388 18.29 -2.14 -16.77
N MET A 389 19.47 -2.38 -16.18
CA MET A 389 20.38 -3.47 -16.58
C MET A 389 19.76 -4.87 -16.51
N ILE A 390 18.67 -5.03 -15.76
CA ILE A 390 17.94 -6.31 -15.75
C ILE A 390 17.42 -6.73 -17.13
N TYR A 391 17.15 -5.77 -18.03
CA TYR A 391 16.67 -6.01 -19.37
C TYR A 391 17.77 -6.42 -20.35
N ALA A 392 19.04 -6.09 -20.07
CA ALA A 392 20.17 -6.55 -20.90
C ALA A 392 20.21 -8.09 -21.02
N LYS A 393 19.68 -8.82 -20.02
CA LYS A 393 19.61 -10.28 -20.02
C LYS A 393 18.63 -10.87 -21.02
N VAL A 394 17.70 -10.09 -21.54
CA VAL A 394 16.71 -10.53 -22.53
C VAL A 394 17.03 -10.00 -23.93
N ASP A 395 18.11 -9.26 -24.08
CA ASP A 395 18.63 -8.81 -25.36
C ASP A 395 19.47 -9.91 -26.03
N LEU A 396 18.81 -10.95 -26.50
CA LEU A 396 19.48 -12.07 -27.16
C LEU A 396 20.28 -11.65 -28.41
N PRO A 397 19.82 -10.73 -29.27
CA PRO A 397 20.60 -10.23 -30.41
C PRO A 397 21.93 -9.57 -29.98
N ALA A 398 21.88 -8.72 -28.95
CA ALA A 398 23.11 -8.09 -28.45
C ALA A 398 24.02 -9.11 -27.78
N LEU A 399 23.48 -10.03 -26.97
CA LEU A 399 24.27 -11.09 -26.33
C LEU A 399 24.93 -12.04 -27.36
N ARG A 400 24.23 -12.36 -28.45
CA ARG A 400 24.81 -13.19 -29.51
C ARG A 400 25.98 -12.50 -30.23
N ARG A 401 25.94 -11.18 -30.39
CA ARG A 401 27.06 -10.42 -30.96
C ARG A 401 28.30 -10.41 -30.10
N LEU A 402 28.11 -10.51 -28.78
CA LEU A 402 29.19 -10.57 -27.79
C LEU A 402 29.72 -11.97 -27.54
N ALA A 403 28.96 -13.00 -27.95
CA ALA A 403 29.41 -14.38 -27.79
C ALA A 403 30.56 -14.68 -28.77
N PRO A 404 31.67 -15.27 -28.30
CA PRO A 404 32.72 -15.74 -29.20
C PRO A 404 32.15 -16.78 -30.17
N ALA A 405 32.75 -16.86 -31.35
CA ALA A 405 32.37 -17.91 -32.31
C ALA A 405 32.49 -19.30 -31.69
N TRP A 406 31.46 -20.10 -31.84
CA TRP A 406 31.51 -21.49 -31.34
C TRP A 406 32.55 -22.30 -32.12
N LEU A 407 33.63 -22.65 -31.43
CA LEU A 407 34.76 -23.39 -32.01
C LEU A 407 34.45 -24.85 -32.40
N GLY A 408 33.25 -25.35 -32.12
CA GLY A 408 32.80 -26.71 -32.37
C GLY A 408 31.76 -26.87 -33.50
N GLY A 409 31.48 -25.84 -34.29
CA GLY A 409 30.56 -25.88 -35.43
C GLY A 409 31.25 -26.18 -36.76
N GLY A 410 32.08 -27.18 -36.82
CA GLY A 410 32.65 -27.73 -38.05
C GLY A 410 31.97 -29.06 -38.36
N GLN A 411 31.08 -29.04 -39.31
CA GLN A 411 30.56 -29.97 -40.36
C GLN A 411 29.07 -29.97 -40.39
#